data_a9615b4b77b5654667bc8d158370d3f0
#
_entry.id   a9615b4b77b5654667bc8d158370d3f0
#
_cell.length_a   1.000
_cell.length_b   1.000
_cell.length_c   1.000
_cell.angle_alpha   90.00
_cell.angle_beta   90.00
_cell.angle_gamma   90.00
#
_symmetry.space_group_name_H-M   'P 1'
#
loop_
_entity.id
_entity.type
_entity.pdbx_description
1 polymer ?
#
loop_
_entity_poly.entity_id
_entity_poly.type
_entity_poly.pdbx_seq_one_letter_code
_entity_poly.pdbx_strand_id
1 'polypeptide(L)'
;DYTNGDDQVNTAIEGGQAPDLVMEGPERLVANWGAKGLMVDLSDIMDDEDQSEIYGSVLSACMTKDGEVYEYPLCMTAHCMAINKTVFEAADAMQYVDEDSHTWTTEDFFKAIDAVYAHTGSTVGAVYCSGQGGDQGTRALINNLYGGTFTDDLHTKYTADSAENVKAIQALADTDGIAFDASI
;
A
#
# COMPACT_ATOMS: atom_id res chain seq x y z
N ASP A 1 -13.89 0.12 -14.49
CA ASP A 1 -12.75 -0.78 -14.72
C ASP A 1 -11.51 -0.13 -14.08
N TYR A 2 -10.61 -0.92 -13.54
CA TYR A 2 -9.44 -0.44 -12.78
C TYR A 2 -8.38 0.28 -13.62
N THR A 3 -8.43 0.16 -14.93
CA THR A 3 -7.43 0.76 -15.82
C THR A 3 -7.76 2.23 -16.13
N ASN A 4 -9.03 2.56 -16.30
CA ASN A 4 -9.47 3.87 -16.77
C ASN A 4 -10.59 4.48 -15.90
N GLY A 5 -10.91 3.87 -14.76
CA GLY A 5 -12.04 4.27 -13.91
C GLY A 5 -11.91 5.70 -13.42
N ASP A 6 -10.73 6.10 -13.01
CA ASP A 6 -10.44 7.45 -12.52
C ASP A 6 -10.71 8.52 -13.56
N ASP A 7 -10.20 8.31 -14.78
CA ASP A 7 -10.40 9.27 -15.88
C ASP A 7 -11.87 9.36 -16.29
N GLN A 8 -12.60 8.23 -16.22
CA GLN A 8 -14.03 8.21 -16.52
C GLN A 8 -14.82 8.96 -15.46
N VAL A 9 -14.51 8.75 -14.16
CA VAL A 9 -15.19 9.47 -13.07
C VAL A 9 -14.84 10.96 -13.10
N ASN A 10 -13.57 11.33 -13.28
CA ASN A 10 -13.16 12.71 -13.43
C ASN A 10 -13.89 13.40 -14.59
N THR A 11 -13.95 12.77 -15.76
CA THR A 11 -14.66 13.29 -16.93
C THR A 11 -16.16 13.44 -16.65
N ALA A 12 -16.77 12.49 -15.95
CA ALA A 12 -18.19 12.55 -15.60
C ALA A 12 -18.48 13.69 -14.62
N ILE A 13 -17.63 13.90 -13.62
CA ILE A 13 -17.73 15.02 -12.67
C ILE A 13 -17.63 16.36 -13.41
N GLU A 14 -16.61 16.53 -14.26
CA GLU A 14 -16.40 17.75 -15.04
C GLU A 14 -17.56 18.03 -16.03
N GLY A 15 -18.14 16.96 -16.57
CA GLY A 15 -19.30 17.04 -17.47
C GLY A 15 -20.66 17.25 -16.77
N GLY A 16 -20.70 17.32 -15.43
CA GLY A 16 -21.94 17.42 -14.66
C GLY A 16 -22.81 16.15 -14.73
N GLN A 17 -22.20 15.01 -14.95
CA GLN A 17 -22.81 13.67 -15.08
C GLN A 17 -22.22 12.71 -14.04
N ALA A 18 -21.81 13.24 -12.89
CA ALA A 18 -21.21 12.42 -11.82
C ALA A 18 -22.16 11.30 -11.39
N PRO A 19 -21.64 10.10 -11.08
CA PRO A 19 -22.44 9.05 -10.47
C PRO A 19 -22.87 9.45 -9.05
N ASP A 20 -24.00 8.92 -8.58
CA ASP A 20 -24.49 9.17 -7.22
C ASP A 20 -23.61 8.48 -6.16
N LEU A 21 -23.02 7.33 -6.49
CA LEU A 21 -22.14 6.55 -5.61
C LEU A 21 -20.91 6.08 -6.39
N VAL A 22 -19.74 6.18 -5.72
CA VAL A 22 -18.47 5.67 -6.23
C VAL A 22 -17.89 4.68 -5.21
N MET A 23 -17.45 3.52 -5.67
CA MET A 23 -16.69 2.58 -4.85
C MET A 23 -15.21 2.68 -5.23
N GLU A 24 -14.41 3.22 -4.34
CA GLU A 24 -12.99 3.49 -4.57
C GLU A 24 -12.25 3.57 -3.22
N GLY A 25 -10.96 3.77 -3.22
CA GLY A 25 -10.15 3.92 -2.01
C GLY A 25 -10.03 5.37 -1.53
N PRO A 26 -9.57 5.55 -0.28
CA PRO A 26 -9.48 6.86 0.37
C PRO A 26 -8.54 7.84 -0.34
N GLU A 27 -7.55 7.36 -1.07
CA GLU A 27 -6.65 8.20 -1.86
C GLU A 27 -7.38 9.00 -2.94
N ARG A 28 -8.54 8.53 -3.42
CA ARG A 28 -9.39 9.23 -4.38
C ARG A 28 -10.59 9.86 -3.71
N LEU A 29 -11.31 9.12 -2.89
CA LEU A 29 -12.54 9.62 -2.25
C LEU A 29 -12.24 10.75 -1.28
N VAL A 30 -11.23 10.61 -0.43
CA VAL A 30 -10.89 11.60 0.61
C VAL A 30 -9.84 12.60 0.11
N ALA A 31 -8.66 12.09 -0.28
CA ALA A 31 -7.51 12.95 -0.56
C ALA A 31 -7.59 13.69 -1.90
N ASN A 32 -8.42 13.25 -2.83
CA ASN A 32 -8.60 13.91 -4.12
C ASN A 32 -9.97 14.57 -4.25
N TRP A 33 -11.03 13.79 -4.42
CA TRP A 33 -12.37 14.34 -4.71
C TRP A 33 -13.00 15.02 -3.50
N GLY A 34 -12.87 14.44 -2.31
CA GLY A 34 -13.33 15.05 -1.06
C GLY A 34 -12.63 16.38 -0.78
N ALA A 35 -11.29 16.38 -0.81
CA ALA A 35 -10.48 17.57 -0.59
C ALA A 35 -10.77 18.72 -1.61
N LYS A 36 -11.32 18.39 -2.77
CA LYS A 36 -11.77 19.37 -3.79
C LYS A 36 -13.24 19.80 -3.63
N GLY A 37 -13.94 19.28 -2.62
CA GLY A 37 -15.37 19.56 -2.41
C GLY A 37 -16.30 18.94 -3.46
N LEU A 38 -15.88 17.84 -4.08
CA LEU A 38 -16.64 17.13 -5.11
C LEU A 38 -17.44 15.96 -4.56
N MET A 39 -17.27 15.65 -3.28
CA MET A 39 -17.97 14.60 -2.55
C MET A 39 -18.87 15.21 -1.48
N VAL A 40 -19.90 14.48 -1.09
CA VAL A 40 -20.76 14.84 0.04
C VAL A 40 -20.04 14.45 1.32
N ASP A 41 -19.99 15.35 2.28
CA ASP A 41 -19.53 15.05 3.64
C ASP A 41 -20.55 14.14 4.32
N LEU A 42 -20.09 12.99 4.80
CA LEU A 42 -20.91 11.97 5.45
C LEU A 42 -21.01 12.16 6.97
N SER A 43 -20.35 13.16 7.54
CA SER A 43 -20.32 13.39 8.99
C SER A 43 -21.70 13.58 9.61
N ASP A 44 -22.65 14.14 8.83
CA ASP A 44 -24.03 14.29 9.27
C ASP A 44 -24.87 13.01 9.15
N ILE A 45 -24.38 11.99 8.44
CA ILE A 45 -25.07 10.72 8.18
C ILE A 45 -24.52 9.61 9.09
N MET A 46 -23.20 9.63 9.34
CA MET A 46 -22.51 8.69 10.21
C MET A 46 -22.41 9.32 11.61
N ASP A 47 -23.30 8.93 12.50
CA ASP A 47 -23.25 9.41 13.89
C ASP A 47 -22.07 8.80 14.70
N ASP A 48 -21.94 9.25 15.93
CA ASP A 48 -20.86 8.79 16.82
C ASP A 48 -20.93 7.27 17.10
N GLU A 49 -22.12 6.66 17.04
CA GLU A 49 -22.32 5.24 17.22
C GLU A 49 -21.78 4.47 15.98
N ASP A 50 -22.17 4.90 14.78
CA ASP A 50 -21.68 4.33 13.52
C ASP A 50 -20.15 4.41 13.43
N GLN A 51 -19.58 5.56 13.76
CA GLN A 51 -18.13 5.76 13.72
C GLN A 51 -17.40 4.90 14.77
N SER A 52 -18.01 4.67 15.93
CA SER A 52 -17.40 3.85 17.00
C SER A 52 -17.29 2.37 16.65
N GLU A 53 -18.10 1.88 15.72
CA GLU A 53 -18.06 0.50 15.22
C GLU A 53 -16.93 0.25 14.22
N ILE A 54 -16.32 1.32 13.68
CA ILE A 54 -15.22 1.26 12.73
C ILE A 54 -13.88 1.30 13.45
N TYR A 55 -12.94 0.44 13.06
CA TYR A 55 -11.57 0.52 13.59
C TYR A 55 -10.99 1.92 13.37
N GLY A 56 -10.43 2.53 14.41
CA GLY A 56 -9.94 3.91 14.36
C GLY A 56 -8.91 4.18 13.23
N SER A 57 -8.06 3.21 12.92
CA SER A 57 -7.11 3.30 11.80
C SER A 57 -7.79 3.31 10.43
N VAL A 58 -8.93 2.63 10.29
CA VAL A 58 -9.73 2.62 9.07
C VAL A 58 -10.50 3.92 8.96
N LEU A 59 -11.18 4.32 10.04
CA LEU A 59 -11.95 5.57 10.07
C LEU A 59 -11.05 6.78 9.75
N SER A 60 -9.85 6.84 10.31
CA SER A 60 -8.91 7.93 10.03
C SER A 60 -8.49 8.04 8.56
N ALA A 61 -8.50 6.93 7.82
CA ALA A 61 -8.24 6.96 6.38
C ALA A 61 -9.44 7.49 5.58
N CYS A 62 -10.66 7.36 6.12
CA CYS A 62 -11.90 7.83 5.51
C CYS A 62 -12.19 9.32 5.76
N MET A 63 -11.33 10.00 6.55
CA MET A 63 -11.52 11.37 7.00
C MET A 63 -10.44 12.31 6.49
N THR A 64 -10.80 13.56 6.30
CA THR A 64 -9.81 14.64 6.16
C THR A 64 -9.20 14.98 7.53
N LYS A 65 -8.07 15.71 7.52
CA LYS A 65 -7.46 16.25 8.74
C LYS A 65 -8.38 17.19 9.52
N ASP A 66 -9.38 17.77 8.88
CA ASP A 66 -10.35 18.70 9.49
C ASP A 66 -11.60 17.98 10.02
N GLY A 67 -11.66 16.64 9.89
CA GLY A 67 -12.68 15.77 10.46
C GLY A 67 -13.87 15.48 9.54
N GLU A 68 -13.85 15.95 8.30
CA GLU A 68 -14.88 15.64 7.29
C GLU A 68 -14.74 14.20 6.82
N VAL A 69 -15.83 13.45 6.73
CA VAL A 69 -15.86 12.04 6.31
C VAL A 69 -16.34 11.95 4.87
N TYR A 70 -15.54 11.41 3.98
CA TYR A 70 -15.88 11.28 2.57
C TYR A 70 -15.97 9.84 2.07
N GLU A 71 -15.73 8.87 2.94
CA GLU A 71 -15.80 7.46 2.61
C GLU A 71 -16.48 6.68 3.72
N TYR A 72 -17.40 5.77 3.35
CA TYR A 72 -17.90 4.73 4.23
C TYR A 72 -17.14 3.43 3.95
N PRO A 73 -16.34 2.90 4.89
CA PRO A 73 -15.51 1.72 4.63
C PRO A 73 -16.34 0.45 4.55
N LEU A 74 -16.36 -0.19 3.38
CA LEU A 74 -17.04 -1.46 3.15
C LEU A 74 -16.17 -2.67 3.48
N CYS A 75 -14.86 -2.54 3.21
CA CYS A 75 -13.88 -3.60 3.47
C CYS A 75 -12.49 -3.00 3.58
N MET A 76 -11.60 -3.75 4.21
CA MET A 76 -10.19 -3.43 4.30
C MET A 76 -9.38 -4.61 3.77
N THR A 77 -8.34 -4.34 2.99
CA THR A 77 -7.35 -5.33 2.58
C THR A 77 -5.99 -4.96 3.15
N ALA A 78 -5.21 -5.96 3.53
CA ALA A 78 -3.85 -5.77 3.98
C ALA A 78 -2.86 -6.22 2.91
N HIS A 79 -1.85 -5.40 2.64
CA HIS A 79 -0.70 -5.83 1.84
C HIS A 79 0.26 -6.58 2.75
N CYS A 80 0.50 -7.85 2.45
CA CYS A 80 1.42 -8.69 3.18
C CYS A 80 2.23 -9.55 2.20
N MET A 81 3.35 -10.06 2.68
CA MET A 81 4.11 -11.06 1.94
C MET A 81 3.59 -12.46 2.28
N ALA A 82 3.51 -13.31 1.26
CA ALA A 82 3.33 -14.73 1.44
C ALA A 82 4.65 -15.46 1.17
N ILE A 83 5.01 -16.40 2.02
CA ILE A 83 6.18 -17.27 1.83
C ILE A 83 5.75 -18.70 1.54
N ASN A 84 6.54 -19.39 0.74
CA ASN A 84 6.41 -20.85 0.62
C ASN A 84 7.21 -21.50 1.76
N LYS A 85 6.50 -21.90 2.84
CA LYS A 85 7.12 -22.42 4.04
C LYS A 85 8.01 -23.64 3.75
N THR A 86 7.58 -24.54 2.87
CA THR A 86 8.38 -25.74 2.51
C THR A 86 9.73 -25.37 1.88
N VAL A 87 9.76 -24.34 1.03
CA VAL A 87 11.00 -23.85 0.41
C VAL A 87 11.88 -23.16 1.44
N PHE A 88 11.28 -22.36 2.32
CA PHE A 88 12.01 -21.69 3.40
C PHE A 88 12.61 -22.67 4.40
N GLU A 89 11.88 -23.73 4.77
CA GLU A 89 12.40 -24.81 5.62
C GLU A 89 13.57 -25.54 4.94
N ALA A 90 13.43 -25.88 3.66
CA ALA A 90 14.49 -26.56 2.90
C ALA A 90 15.76 -25.71 2.74
N ALA A 91 15.61 -24.38 2.68
CA ALA A 91 16.71 -23.42 2.59
C ALA A 91 17.28 -22.99 3.97
N ASP A 92 16.77 -23.53 5.07
CA ASP A 92 17.07 -23.07 6.44
C ASP A 92 16.80 -21.58 6.67
N ALA A 93 15.82 -21.02 5.91
CA ALA A 93 15.48 -19.61 5.94
C ALA A 93 14.41 -19.25 7.00
N MET A 94 13.72 -20.25 7.57
CA MET A 94 12.71 -20.01 8.61
C MET A 94 13.31 -19.41 9.88
N GLN A 95 14.60 -19.62 10.16
CA GLN A 95 15.28 -19.00 11.29
C GLN A 95 15.31 -17.47 11.26
N TYR A 96 15.04 -16.86 10.10
CA TYR A 96 14.98 -15.41 9.90
C TYR A 96 13.56 -14.84 10.01
N VAL A 97 12.55 -15.71 10.21
CA VAL A 97 11.15 -15.33 10.37
C VAL A 97 10.77 -15.48 11.84
N ASP A 98 10.25 -14.42 12.44
CA ASP A 98 9.58 -14.52 13.72
C ASP A 98 8.20 -15.16 13.50
N GLU A 99 8.06 -16.45 13.83
CA GLU A 99 6.83 -17.21 13.61
C GLU A 99 5.72 -16.84 14.60
N ASP A 100 6.02 -16.17 15.71
CA ASP A 100 5.01 -15.74 16.69
C ASP A 100 4.33 -14.44 16.25
N SER A 101 5.12 -13.48 15.76
CA SER A 101 4.62 -12.20 15.26
C SER A 101 4.33 -12.19 13.77
N HIS A 102 4.76 -13.21 13.04
CA HIS A 102 4.72 -13.31 11.58
C HIS A 102 5.43 -12.12 10.89
N THR A 103 6.56 -11.71 11.46
CA THR A 103 7.37 -10.60 10.97
C THR A 103 8.84 -10.99 10.81
N TRP A 104 9.64 -10.07 10.31
CA TRP A 104 11.09 -10.11 10.28
C TRP A 104 11.67 -8.70 10.34
N THR A 105 12.94 -8.60 10.69
CA THR A 105 13.67 -7.36 10.54
C THR A 105 14.09 -7.18 9.08
N THR A 106 14.44 -5.95 8.69
CA THR A 106 15.00 -5.69 7.35
C THR A 106 16.23 -6.55 7.07
N GLU A 107 17.11 -6.72 8.05
CA GLU A 107 18.30 -7.55 7.91
C GLU A 107 17.95 -9.03 7.70
N ASP A 108 17.00 -9.55 8.47
CA ASP A 108 16.58 -10.94 8.36
C ASP A 108 15.78 -11.21 7.09
N PHE A 109 15.02 -10.23 6.59
CA PHE A 109 14.38 -10.31 5.27
C PHE A 109 15.42 -10.59 4.18
N PHE A 110 16.49 -9.80 4.10
CA PHE A 110 17.53 -10.01 3.09
C PHE A 110 18.28 -11.33 3.29
N LYS A 111 18.58 -11.72 4.53
CA LYS A 111 19.19 -13.03 4.81
C LYS A 111 18.30 -14.20 4.37
N ALA A 112 16.99 -14.09 4.57
CA ALA A 112 16.05 -15.11 4.10
C ALA A 112 16.05 -15.23 2.57
N ILE A 113 16.03 -14.10 1.87
CA ILE A 113 16.12 -14.08 0.40
C ILE A 113 17.42 -14.72 -0.07
N ASP A 114 18.56 -14.34 0.50
CA ASP A 114 19.88 -14.90 0.16
C ASP A 114 19.93 -16.42 0.39
N ALA A 115 19.40 -16.90 1.51
CA ALA A 115 19.37 -18.33 1.83
C ALA A 115 18.50 -19.11 0.83
N VAL A 116 17.31 -18.61 0.50
CA VAL A 116 16.44 -19.25 -0.47
C VAL A 116 17.04 -19.20 -1.89
N TYR A 117 17.64 -18.09 -2.27
CA TYR A 117 18.33 -17.97 -3.57
C TYR A 117 19.51 -18.93 -3.67
N ALA A 118 20.34 -19.01 -2.63
CA ALA A 118 21.47 -19.95 -2.59
C ALA A 118 21.03 -21.42 -2.69
N HIS A 119 19.87 -21.75 -2.12
CA HIS A 119 19.31 -23.11 -2.16
C HIS A 119 18.69 -23.45 -3.53
N THR A 120 17.97 -22.51 -4.12
CA THR A 120 17.16 -22.76 -5.34
C THR A 120 17.86 -22.40 -6.63
N GLY A 121 18.77 -21.43 -6.59
CA GLY A 121 19.38 -20.82 -7.78
C GLY A 121 18.38 -20.04 -8.65
N SER A 122 17.22 -19.69 -8.10
CA SER A 122 16.12 -19.05 -8.83
C SER A 122 15.65 -17.78 -8.13
N THR A 123 15.04 -16.88 -8.89
CA THR A 123 14.39 -15.68 -8.36
C THR A 123 13.44 -16.04 -7.22
N VAL A 124 13.62 -15.39 -6.08
CA VAL A 124 12.86 -15.61 -4.84
C VAL A 124 11.64 -14.70 -4.78
N GLY A 125 11.81 -13.45 -5.22
CA GLY A 125 10.75 -12.47 -5.23
C GLY A 125 10.90 -11.47 -6.37
N ALA A 126 9.81 -10.77 -6.69
CA ALA A 126 9.81 -9.72 -7.68
C ALA A 126 9.27 -8.41 -7.08
N VAL A 127 9.94 -7.31 -7.42
CA VAL A 127 9.48 -5.95 -7.16
C VAL A 127 8.67 -5.51 -8.37
N TYR A 128 7.41 -5.23 -8.17
CA TYR A 128 6.51 -4.81 -9.23
C TYR A 128 6.74 -3.33 -9.56
N CYS A 129 7.09 -3.02 -10.79
CA CYS A 129 7.57 -1.69 -11.18
C CYS A 129 6.60 -0.90 -12.05
N SER A 130 5.46 -1.45 -12.46
CA SER A 130 4.53 -0.76 -13.35
C SER A 130 3.08 -1.18 -13.15
N GLY A 131 2.17 -0.43 -13.75
CA GLY A 131 0.74 -0.68 -13.72
C GLY A 131 0.01 0.03 -12.57
N GLN A 132 -1.28 0.27 -12.78
CA GLN A 132 -2.14 0.82 -11.74
C GLN A 132 -2.62 -0.28 -10.79
N GLY A 133 -2.51 -0.02 -9.49
CA GLY A 133 -2.99 -0.90 -8.44
C GLY A 133 -2.08 -2.07 -8.06
N GLY A 134 -1.15 -2.47 -8.92
CA GLY A 134 -0.17 -3.53 -8.61
C GLY A 134 1.02 -3.06 -7.79
N ASP A 135 1.30 -1.77 -7.79
CA ASP A 135 2.46 -1.15 -7.16
C ASP A 135 2.30 -0.88 -5.66
N GLN A 136 1.10 -1.03 -5.10
CA GLN A 136 0.82 -0.73 -3.69
C GLN A 136 1.67 -1.60 -2.74
N GLY A 137 1.78 -2.90 -3.01
CA GLY A 137 2.64 -3.80 -2.24
C GLY A 137 4.12 -3.41 -2.33
N THR A 138 4.58 -3.00 -3.50
CA THR A 138 5.95 -2.52 -3.71
C THR A 138 6.21 -1.23 -2.92
N ARG A 139 5.29 -0.28 -2.93
CA ARG A 139 5.40 0.95 -2.14
C ARG A 139 5.44 0.65 -0.64
N ALA A 140 4.58 -0.24 -0.16
CA ALA A 140 4.59 -0.67 1.23
C ALA A 140 5.92 -1.35 1.61
N LEU A 141 6.47 -2.20 0.74
CA LEU A 141 7.77 -2.83 0.95
C LEU A 141 8.89 -1.78 1.09
N ILE A 142 8.97 -0.83 0.15
CA ILE A 142 10.00 0.22 0.16
C ILE A 142 9.94 1.03 1.46
N ASN A 143 8.74 1.45 1.87
CA ASN A 143 8.57 2.21 3.11
C ASN A 143 8.95 1.39 4.34
N ASN A 144 8.55 0.12 4.39
CA ASN A 144 8.77 -0.73 5.56
C ASN A 144 10.24 -1.12 5.75
N LEU A 145 11.04 -1.20 4.68
CA LEU A 145 12.44 -1.62 4.78
C LEU A 145 13.28 -0.67 5.66
N TYR A 146 13.12 0.63 5.49
CA TYR A 146 13.92 1.62 6.22
C TYR A 146 13.12 2.78 6.79
N GLY A 147 11.80 2.68 6.85
CA GLY A 147 10.92 3.70 7.44
C GLY A 147 10.74 4.95 6.58
N GLY A 148 10.92 4.82 5.27
CA GLY A 148 10.64 5.92 4.34
C GLY A 148 9.14 6.21 4.19
N THR A 149 8.83 7.36 3.62
CA THR A 149 7.46 7.78 3.29
C THR A 149 7.42 8.36 1.89
N PHE A 150 6.23 8.44 1.28
CA PHE A 150 6.05 9.09 -0.03
C PHE A 150 5.55 10.53 0.10
N THR A 151 5.00 10.87 1.25
CA THR A 151 4.55 12.23 1.60
C THR A 151 4.96 12.55 3.04
N ASP A 152 4.97 13.83 3.39
CA ASP A 152 5.00 14.26 4.78
C ASP A 152 3.66 13.94 5.50
N ASP A 153 3.64 14.07 6.82
CA ASP A 153 2.46 13.75 7.65
C ASP A 153 1.23 14.62 7.32
N LEU A 154 1.43 15.76 6.70
CA LEU A 154 0.36 16.67 6.30
C LEU A 154 -0.09 16.45 4.84
N HIS A 155 0.51 15.51 4.12
CA HIS A 155 0.28 15.23 2.70
C HIS A 155 0.45 16.47 1.79
N THR A 156 1.31 17.41 2.18
CA THR A 156 1.55 18.67 1.45
C THR A 156 2.83 18.65 0.63
N LYS A 157 3.73 17.69 0.90
CA LYS A 157 5.02 17.59 0.24
C LYS A 157 5.34 16.13 -0.09
N TYR A 158 5.84 15.89 -1.28
CA TYR A 158 6.40 14.59 -1.66
C TYR A 158 7.76 14.36 -1.00
N THR A 159 7.96 13.15 -0.47
CA THR A 159 9.19 12.66 0.16
C THR A 159 9.70 11.37 -0.50
N ALA A 160 9.22 11.06 -1.69
CA ALA A 160 9.52 9.82 -2.41
C ALA A 160 11.03 9.65 -2.70
N ASP A 161 11.78 10.74 -2.77
CA ASP A 161 13.24 10.80 -2.96
C ASP A 161 14.03 10.83 -1.65
N SER A 162 13.40 10.49 -0.52
CA SER A 162 14.08 10.43 0.77
C SER A 162 15.25 9.43 0.77
N ALA A 163 16.23 9.67 1.64
CA ALA A 163 17.39 8.80 1.77
C ALA A 163 17.01 7.36 2.14
N GLU A 164 15.95 7.19 2.92
CA GLU A 164 15.38 5.91 3.34
C GLU A 164 14.80 5.15 2.14
N ASN A 165 14.03 5.80 1.29
CA ASN A 165 13.46 5.19 0.09
C ASN A 165 14.54 4.83 -0.94
N VAL A 166 15.50 5.73 -1.17
CA VAL A 166 16.65 5.46 -2.05
C VAL A 166 17.45 4.27 -1.54
N LYS A 167 17.71 4.20 -0.22
CA LYS A 167 18.39 3.08 0.40
C LYS A 167 17.62 1.76 0.24
N ALA A 168 16.29 1.79 0.38
CA ALA A 168 15.45 0.61 0.20
C ALA A 168 15.51 0.08 -1.23
N ILE A 169 15.36 0.96 -2.22
CA ILE A 169 15.43 0.58 -3.63
C ILE A 169 16.82 0.03 -3.99
N GLN A 170 17.89 0.69 -3.50
CA GLN A 170 19.25 0.24 -3.74
C GLN A 170 19.50 -1.14 -3.12
N ALA A 171 19.06 -1.36 -1.88
CA ALA A 171 19.22 -2.66 -1.22
C ALA A 171 18.48 -3.78 -1.95
N LEU A 172 17.28 -3.50 -2.46
CA LEU A 172 16.52 -4.46 -3.27
C LEU A 172 17.24 -4.74 -4.60
N ALA A 173 17.78 -3.71 -5.25
CA ALA A 173 18.50 -3.85 -6.52
C ALA A 173 19.84 -4.59 -6.40
N ASP A 174 20.49 -4.48 -5.26
CA ASP A 174 21.78 -5.12 -4.98
C ASP A 174 21.63 -6.57 -4.47
N THR A 175 20.39 -7.03 -4.22
CA THR A 175 20.12 -8.37 -3.66
C THR A 175 19.89 -9.38 -4.78
N ASP A 176 20.74 -10.41 -4.84
CA ASP A 176 20.53 -11.55 -5.70
C ASP A 176 19.20 -12.27 -5.33
N GLY A 177 18.49 -12.76 -6.32
CA GLY A 177 17.19 -13.42 -6.10
C GLY A 177 15.98 -12.47 -6.08
N ILE A 178 16.19 -11.16 -6.16
CA ILE A 178 15.11 -10.18 -6.37
C ILE A 178 15.14 -9.69 -7.83
N ALA A 179 14.02 -9.81 -8.50
CA ALA A 179 13.83 -9.27 -9.85
C ALA A 179 12.97 -8.00 -9.81
N PHE A 180 13.25 -7.07 -10.72
CA PHE A 180 12.38 -5.93 -11.00
C PHE A 180 11.59 -6.25 -12.27
N ASP A 181 10.29 -6.36 -12.15
CA ASP A 181 9.41 -6.75 -13.25
C ASP A 181 8.40 -5.64 -13.56
N ALA A 182 8.37 -5.21 -14.80
CA ALA A 182 7.43 -4.22 -15.32
C ALA A 182 6.32 -4.85 -16.19
N SER A 183 6.32 -6.17 -16.34
CA SER A 183 5.47 -6.87 -17.31
C SER A 183 4.27 -7.59 -16.69
N ILE A 184 4.11 -7.55 -15.37
CA ILE A 184 3.00 -8.23 -14.68
C ILE A 184 1.73 -7.40 -14.75
#